data_d7999f77f4d61ccc129988ceafe5ca50
#
_entry.id   d7999f77f4d61ccc129988ceafe5ca50
#
_cell.length_a   1.000
_cell.length_b   1.000
_cell.length_c   1.000
_cell.angle_alpha   90.00
_cell.angle_beta   90.00
_cell.angle_gamma   90.00
#
_symmetry.space_group_name_H-M   'P 1'
#
loop_
_entity.id
_entity.type
_entity.pdbx_description
1 polymer ?
#
loop_
_entity_poly.entity_id
_entity_poly.type
_entity_poly.pdbx_seq_one_letter_code
_entity_poly.pdbx_strand_id
1 'polypeptide(L)' 'MPKYFFHLHTENSTEPSGVGVEFPTLDAAVADAQRARCEYLRDEGIDDPREERRCRFEIRDHEGRAITIVPRADL' A
#
# COMPACT_ATOMS: atom_id res chain seq x y z
N MET A 1 18.43 7.83 1.40
CA MET A 1 16.99 7.98 1.13
C MET A 1 16.20 7.21 2.18
N PRO A 2 15.05 7.73 2.59
CA PRO A 2 14.26 7.03 3.60
C PRO A 2 13.71 5.72 3.07
N LYS A 3 13.57 4.76 3.96
CA LYS A 3 12.95 3.47 3.64
C LYS A 3 11.50 3.47 4.05
N TYR A 4 10.67 2.89 3.21
CA TYR A 4 9.25 2.76 3.47
C TYR A 4 8.87 1.28 3.39
N PHE A 5 7.92 0.88 4.24
CA PHE A 5 7.44 -0.49 4.30
C PHE A 5 5.96 -0.48 3.92
N PHE A 6 5.60 -1.36 3.01
CA PHE A 6 4.23 -1.44 2.52
C PHE A 6 3.55 -2.65 3.10
N HIS A 7 2.50 -2.42 3.88
CA HIS A 7 1.70 -3.48 4.46
C HIS A 7 0.40 -3.60 3.68
N LEU A 8 0.17 -4.75 3.07
CA LEU A 8 -1.03 -4.97 2.29
C LEU A 8 -2.16 -5.44 3.19
N HIS A 9 -3.24 -4.69 3.21
CA HIS A 9 -4.46 -5.05 3.93
C HIS A 9 -5.52 -5.47 2.93
N THR A 10 -6.06 -6.66 3.10
CA THR A 10 -7.17 -7.15 2.29
C THR A 10 -8.35 -7.44 3.21
N GLU A 11 -9.45 -7.92 2.63
CA GLU A 11 -10.63 -8.24 3.41
C GLU A 11 -10.35 -9.28 4.49
N ASN A 12 -9.49 -10.24 4.19
CA ASN A 12 -9.29 -11.40 5.06
C ASN A 12 -7.91 -11.47 5.71
N SER A 13 -7.00 -10.59 5.36
CA SER A 13 -5.65 -10.71 5.87
C SER A 13 -4.89 -9.40 5.83
N THR A 14 -3.79 -9.38 6.57
CA THR A 14 -2.81 -8.31 6.52
C THR A 14 -1.47 -8.96 6.23
N GLU A 15 -0.80 -8.51 5.18
CA GLU A 15 0.51 -9.02 4.81
C GLU A 15 1.55 -7.94 5.06
N PRO A 16 2.30 -8.03 6.15
CA PRO A 16 3.34 -7.04 6.41
C PRO A 16 4.52 -7.26 5.47
N SER A 17 5.10 -6.16 5.01
CA SER A 17 6.33 -6.25 4.23
C SER A 17 7.51 -6.30 5.17
N GLY A 18 8.34 -7.33 5.04
CA GLY A 18 9.58 -7.43 5.81
C GLY A 18 10.75 -6.71 5.15
N VAL A 19 10.55 -6.16 3.96
CA VAL A 19 11.62 -5.53 3.19
C VAL A 19 11.26 -4.06 2.96
N GLY A 20 12.16 -3.18 3.40
CA GLY A 20 12.01 -1.75 3.15
C GLY A 20 12.50 -1.39 1.75
N VAL A 21 11.82 -0.44 1.13
CA VAL A 21 12.19 0.08 -0.19
C VAL A 21 12.50 1.56 -0.04
N GLU A 22 13.61 1.98 -0.61
CA GLU A 22 14.03 3.36 -0.54
C GLU A 22 13.36 4.20 -1.62
N PHE A 23 12.84 5.36 -1.21
CA PHE A 23 12.28 6.34 -2.13
C PHE A 23 12.76 7.72 -1.73
N PRO A 24 12.97 8.62 -2.69
CA PRO A 24 13.44 9.97 -2.35
C PRO A 24 12.41 10.80 -1.61
N THR A 25 11.12 10.53 -1.81
CA THR A 25 10.04 11.27 -1.16
C THR A 25 8.89 10.34 -0.83
N LEU A 26 8.03 10.78 0.08
CA LEU A 26 6.79 10.03 0.38
C LEU A 26 5.89 9.96 -0.85
N ASP A 27 5.84 11.03 -1.65
CA ASP A 27 5.01 11.04 -2.86
C ASP A 27 5.44 9.94 -3.83
N ALA A 28 6.75 9.71 -3.96
CA ALA A 28 7.25 8.62 -4.81
C ALA A 28 6.81 7.26 -4.27
N ALA A 29 6.87 7.08 -2.95
CA ALA A 29 6.42 5.84 -2.33
C ALA A 29 4.92 5.62 -2.54
N VAL A 30 4.12 6.69 -2.40
CA VAL A 30 2.67 6.60 -2.62
C VAL A 30 2.37 6.22 -4.06
N ALA A 31 3.06 6.82 -5.03
CA ALA A 31 2.85 6.50 -6.44
C ALA A 31 3.15 5.03 -6.72
N ASP A 32 4.23 4.52 -6.13
CA ASP A 32 4.59 3.11 -6.31
C ASP A 32 3.54 2.18 -5.67
N ALA A 33 3.05 2.54 -4.49
CA ALA A 33 2.03 1.76 -3.81
C ALA A 33 0.72 1.73 -4.61
N GLN A 34 0.35 2.85 -5.23
CA GLN A 34 -0.84 2.90 -6.07
C GLN A 34 -0.72 1.97 -7.27
N ARG A 35 0.46 1.97 -7.90
CA ARG A 35 0.70 1.08 -9.02
C ARG A 35 0.66 -0.38 -8.58
N ALA A 36 1.30 -0.70 -7.47
CA ALA A 36 1.31 -2.06 -6.94
C ALA A 36 -0.10 -2.53 -6.59
N ARG A 37 -0.92 -1.64 -6.05
CA ARG A 37 -2.32 -1.96 -5.75
C ARG A 37 -3.10 -2.28 -7.01
N CYS A 38 -2.93 -1.50 -8.06
CA CYS A 38 -3.60 -1.76 -9.33
C CYS A 38 -3.18 -3.09 -9.92
N GLU A 39 -1.88 -3.40 -9.87
CA GLU A 39 -1.38 -4.69 -10.35
C GLU A 39 -1.96 -5.85 -9.55
N TYR A 40 -2.02 -5.70 -8.23
CA TYR A 40 -2.59 -6.72 -7.36
C TYR A 40 -4.05 -6.99 -7.70
N LEU A 41 -4.84 -5.92 -7.85
CA LEU A 41 -6.26 -6.06 -8.17
C LEU A 41 -6.46 -6.77 -9.51
N ARG A 42 -5.63 -6.46 -10.48
CA ARG A 42 -5.70 -7.08 -11.80
C ARG A 42 -5.30 -8.56 -11.73
N ASP A 43 -4.18 -8.85 -11.05
CA ASP A 43 -3.66 -10.21 -10.97
C ASP A 43 -4.61 -11.14 -10.21
N GLU A 44 -5.29 -10.62 -9.19
CA GLU A 44 -6.24 -11.40 -8.41
C GLU A 44 -7.64 -11.41 -9.01
N GLY A 45 -7.85 -10.68 -10.11
CA GLY A 45 -9.15 -10.63 -10.75
C GLY A 45 -10.23 -9.96 -9.92
N ILE A 46 -9.84 -9.02 -9.08
CA ILE A 46 -10.78 -8.31 -8.21
C ILE A 46 -11.44 -7.18 -9.01
N ASP A 47 -12.73 -7.33 -9.27
CA ASP A 47 -13.50 -6.32 -9.96
C ASP A 47 -14.74 -5.85 -9.18
N ASP A 48 -14.95 -6.42 -7.99
CA ASP A 48 -16.01 -5.98 -7.10
C ASP A 48 -15.57 -4.69 -6.39
N PRO A 49 -16.32 -3.58 -6.53
CA PRO A 49 -15.94 -2.33 -5.90
C PRO A 49 -15.78 -2.42 -4.37
N ARG A 50 -16.49 -3.33 -3.72
CA ARG A 50 -16.38 -3.51 -2.28
C ARG A 50 -15.05 -4.13 -1.89
N GLU A 51 -14.63 -5.17 -2.60
CA GLU A 51 -13.34 -5.79 -2.37
C GLU A 51 -12.20 -4.84 -2.73
N GLU A 52 -12.38 -4.12 -3.82
CA GLU A 52 -11.40 -3.15 -4.26
C GLU A 52 -11.13 -2.10 -3.18
N ARG A 53 -12.18 -1.59 -2.54
CA ARG A 53 -12.03 -0.59 -1.49
C ARG A 53 -11.38 -1.11 -0.23
N ARG A 54 -11.49 -2.41 0.03
CA ARG A 54 -10.88 -3.03 1.20
C ARG A 54 -9.42 -3.38 0.98
N CYS A 55 -8.99 -3.42 -0.27
CA CYS A 55 -7.59 -3.68 -0.61
C CYS A 55 -6.84 -2.36 -0.54
N ARG A 56 -5.92 -2.25 0.42
CA ARG A 56 -5.15 -1.02 0.60
C ARG A 56 -3.75 -1.34 1.08
N PHE A 57 -2.82 -0.44 0.76
CA PHE A 57 -1.49 -0.49 1.32
C PHE A 57 -1.37 0.54 2.44
N GLU A 58 -0.82 0.11 3.56
CA GLU A 58 -0.42 1.01 4.62
C GLU A 58 1.08 1.23 4.48
N ILE A 59 1.49 2.49 4.37
CA ILE A 59 2.90 2.84 4.24
C ILE A 59 3.42 3.20 5.62
N ARG A 60 4.47 2.52 6.04
CA ARG A 60 5.13 2.76 7.33
C ARG A 60 6.56 3.19 7.12
N ASP A 61 7.08 3.95 8.09
CA ASP A 61 8.48 4.36 8.07
C ASP A 61 9.37 3.28 8.71
N HIS A 62 10.67 3.57 8.80
CA HIS A 62 11.64 2.63 9.36
C HIS A 62 11.45 2.38 10.86
N GLU A 63 10.70 3.22 11.53
CA GLU A 63 10.38 3.06 12.94
C GLU A 63 9.08 2.29 13.16
N GLY A 64 8.43 1.88 12.08
CA GLY A 64 7.19 1.14 12.15
C GLY A 64 5.96 1.99 12.32
N ARG A 65 6.09 3.32 12.19
CA ARG A 65 4.95 4.22 12.32
C ARG A 65 4.21 4.32 11.00
N ALA A 66 2.88 4.23 11.07
CA ALA A 66 2.04 4.39 9.89
C ALA A 66 2.06 5.84 9.45
N ILE A 67 2.40 6.07 8.17
CA ILE A 67 2.46 7.40 7.61
C ILE A 67 1.19 7.73 6.84
N THR A 68 0.77 6.80 5.98
CA THR A 68 -0.41 7.03 5.15
C THR A 68 -0.97 5.71 4.65
N ILE A 69 -2.14 5.77 4.04
CA ILE A 69 -2.82 4.62 3.45
C ILE A 69 -3.11 4.93 1.99
N VAL A 70 -2.97 3.91 1.14
CA VAL A 70 -3.25 4.03 -0.30
C VAL A 70 -4.32 3.01 -0.67
N PRO A 71 -5.45 3.40 -1.22
CA PRO A 71 -5.81 4.75 -1.64
C PRO A 71 -6.09 5.66 -0.45
N ARG A 72 -5.89 6.95 -0.67
CA ARG A 72 -6.16 7.92 0.38
C ARG A 72 -7.66 8.08 0.58
N ALA A 73 -8.03 8.25 1.85
CA ALA A 73 -9.44 8.37 2.22
C ALA A 73 -9.90 9.81 2.37
N ASP A 74 -9.19 10.73 1.80
CA ASP A 74 -9.39 12.17 1.98
C ASP A 74 -10.32 12.82 0.98
N LEU A 75 -11.11 12.04 0.31
CA LEU A 75 -11.99 12.58 -0.73
C LEU A 75 -13.43 12.72 -0.30
#